data_df68224f399e28eca7b39b667b15483d
#
_entry.id   df68224f399e28eca7b39b667b15483d
#
_cell.length_a   1.000
_cell.length_b   1.000
_cell.length_c   1.000
_cell.angle_alpha   90.00
_cell.angle_beta   90.00
_cell.angle_gamma   90.00
#
_symmetry.space_group_name_H-M   'P 1'
#
loop_
_entity.id
_entity.type
_entity.pdbx_description
1 polymer ?
#
loop_
_entity_poly.entity_id
_entity_poly.type
_entity_poly.pdbx_seq_one_letter_code
_entity_poly.pdbx_strand_id
1 'polypeptide(L)'
;SWGQGWSWDDLVTRSGAAVSALTVNSNEVRLVIKPGANVGDPADVQWREIDVLGGQYFYELRNEMITIAPGDGVEDAYFMERLPDTNTLRLYGHIVQGGSTRSLPVAVASPAGAAVRRFQHLLEQRGVKMEGTTVVEHRPVGANDHPDLRKHAAPPSIEQNGVEIGRLLPPPLIEDATFLMKQSQNLHAELLLRRLGLLQGAGSAEDGLAIVGGMLTETGAPRWAWDFSDGSGMSVYNRVTPRMVANFLRWTSQRPWAEAFRDTFPVGGVDGTLRRRFTGTSLQGRIFAKTGTLAGTNALSGFMLTKSGQTLIFSAYANDRPSSAESAIAALDATLVEIAETN
;
A
#
# COMPACT_ATOMS: atom_id res chain seq x y z
N SER A 1 2.44 8.00 -12.48
CA SER A 1 3.00 6.87 -11.73
C SER A 1 2.71 6.97 -10.24
N TRP A 2 2.58 8.16 -9.66
CA TRP A 2 2.23 8.40 -8.26
C TRP A 2 0.97 9.24 -8.16
N GLY A 3 0.25 9.10 -7.04
CA GLY A 3 -0.96 9.87 -6.76
C GLY A 3 -0.63 11.34 -6.42
N GLN A 4 -1.59 12.20 -6.67
CA GLN A 4 -1.50 13.61 -6.29
C GLN A 4 -1.50 13.74 -4.76
N GLY A 5 -0.63 14.58 -4.20
CA GLY A 5 -0.53 14.77 -2.74
C GLY A 5 0.18 13.65 -1.98
N TRP A 6 0.93 12.77 -2.65
CA TRP A 6 1.83 11.83 -2.00
C TRP A 6 3.10 12.56 -1.54
N SER A 7 3.60 12.21 -0.36
CA SER A 7 4.84 12.77 0.16
C SER A 7 6.04 12.20 -0.60
N TRP A 8 7.01 13.04 -0.91
CA TRP A 8 8.17 12.64 -1.73
C TRP A 8 9.06 11.59 -1.05
N ASP A 9 9.14 11.61 0.26
CA ASP A 9 9.88 10.66 1.10
C ASP A 9 9.20 9.29 1.19
N ASP A 10 7.91 9.19 0.92
CA ASP A 10 7.21 7.91 0.80
C ASP A 10 7.56 7.15 -0.48
N LEU A 11 8.00 7.84 -1.55
CA LEU A 11 8.19 7.26 -2.88
C LEU A 11 9.27 6.18 -2.96
N VAL A 12 10.12 6.07 -1.96
CA VAL A 12 11.14 5.03 -1.83
C VAL A 12 10.66 3.85 -1.00
N THR A 13 9.56 4.04 -0.27
CA THR A 13 8.97 3.02 0.60
C THR A 13 7.98 2.13 -0.14
N ARG A 14 7.65 0.98 0.44
CA ARG A 14 6.58 0.10 -0.03
C ARG A 14 5.25 0.84 -0.23
N SER A 15 4.94 1.77 0.66
CA SER A 15 3.66 2.49 0.66
C SER A 15 3.51 3.42 -0.54
N GLY A 16 4.62 3.98 -1.03
CA GLY A 16 4.69 4.88 -2.16
C GLY A 16 5.19 4.22 -3.46
N ALA A 17 5.08 2.89 -3.60
CA ALA A 17 5.48 2.18 -4.80
C ALA A 17 4.77 2.73 -6.05
N ALA A 18 5.55 3.03 -7.09
CA ALA A 18 5.04 3.61 -8.32
C ALA A 18 4.01 2.71 -9.02
N VAL A 19 2.92 3.28 -9.48
CA VAL A 19 1.86 2.56 -10.18
C VAL A 19 2.23 2.38 -11.66
N SER A 20 2.08 1.16 -12.16
CA SER A 20 2.35 0.80 -13.55
C SER A 20 1.41 -0.32 -13.99
N ALA A 21 1.01 -0.33 -15.26
CA ALA A 21 0.26 -1.43 -15.84
C ALA A 21 1.05 -2.75 -15.79
N LEU A 22 2.37 -2.67 -15.92
CA LEU A 22 3.28 -3.81 -15.77
C LEU A 22 3.86 -3.79 -14.35
N THR A 23 3.40 -4.71 -13.52
CA THR A 23 3.72 -4.81 -12.09
C THR A 23 4.27 -6.20 -11.78
N VAL A 24 5.40 -6.25 -11.09
CA VAL A 24 6.04 -7.50 -10.64
C VAL A 24 6.48 -7.33 -9.18
N ASN A 25 6.20 -8.32 -8.32
CA ASN A 25 6.57 -8.32 -6.89
C ASN A 25 6.15 -7.04 -6.15
N SER A 26 4.93 -6.56 -6.38
CA SER A 26 4.41 -5.30 -5.83
C SER A 26 5.31 -4.09 -6.09
N ASN A 27 6.12 -4.12 -7.16
CA ASN A 27 7.11 -3.10 -7.52
C ASN A 27 8.12 -2.81 -6.39
N GLU A 28 8.51 -3.84 -5.68
CA GLU A 28 9.45 -3.80 -4.55
C GLU A 28 10.67 -4.67 -4.79
N VAL A 29 11.80 -4.23 -4.24
CA VAL A 29 13.01 -5.03 -3.97
C VAL A 29 13.30 -4.97 -2.48
N ARG A 30 14.19 -5.83 -1.96
CA ARG A 30 14.45 -5.88 -0.52
C ARG A 30 15.91 -5.66 -0.18
N LEU A 31 16.14 -4.79 0.82
CA LEU A 31 17.40 -4.67 1.54
C LEU A 31 17.37 -5.55 2.78
N VAL A 32 18.51 -6.18 3.06
CA VAL A 32 18.78 -6.90 4.31
C VAL A 32 19.88 -6.16 5.03
N ILE A 33 19.66 -5.80 6.28
CA ILE A 33 20.60 -5.07 7.14
C ILE A 33 20.95 -5.97 8.31
N LYS A 34 22.23 -6.18 8.54
CA LYS A 34 22.78 -6.89 9.70
C LYS A 34 23.77 -5.99 10.43
N PRO A 35 23.90 -6.13 11.76
CA PRO A 35 24.99 -5.49 12.46
C PRO A 35 26.35 -5.91 11.90
N GLY A 36 27.31 -5.00 11.88
CA GLY A 36 28.72 -5.32 11.67
C GLY A 36 29.30 -6.13 12.84
N ALA A 37 30.53 -6.60 12.68
CA ALA A 37 31.19 -7.43 13.68
C ALA A 37 31.45 -6.70 15.00
N ASN A 38 31.84 -5.43 14.94
CA ASN A 38 32.19 -4.63 16.11
C ASN A 38 31.36 -3.34 16.17
N VAL A 39 31.25 -2.79 17.37
CA VAL A 39 30.72 -1.44 17.58
C VAL A 39 31.58 -0.43 16.83
N GLY A 40 30.94 0.45 16.06
CA GLY A 40 31.58 1.43 15.18
C GLY A 40 31.78 0.93 13.74
N ASP A 41 31.68 -0.37 13.48
CA ASP A 41 31.76 -0.90 12.13
C ASP A 41 30.53 -0.49 11.30
N PRO A 42 30.67 -0.31 9.98
CA PRO A 42 29.52 -0.21 9.08
C PRO A 42 28.58 -1.43 9.23
N ALA A 43 27.28 -1.22 9.16
CA ALA A 43 26.34 -2.33 9.05
C ALA A 43 26.56 -3.08 7.72
N ASP A 44 26.39 -4.41 7.73
CA ASP A 44 26.35 -5.23 6.53
C ASP A 44 24.98 -5.05 5.86
N VAL A 45 24.94 -4.38 4.71
CA VAL A 45 23.73 -4.07 3.96
C VAL A 45 23.82 -4.71 2.58
N GLN A 46 22.87 -5.60 2.30
CA GLN A 46 22.84 -6.37 1.06
C GLN A 46 21.45 -6.36 0.44
N TRP A 47 21.40 -6.40 -0.90
CA TRP A 47 20.15 -6.69 -1.60
C TRP A 47 19.81 -8.17 -1.44
N ARG A 48 18.58 -8.43 -1.02
CA ARG A 48 18.08 -9.79 -1.03
C ARG A 48 17.73 -10.17 -2.46
N GLU A 49 18.37 -11.18 -2.97
CA GLU A 49 17.96 -11.85 -4.19
C GLU A 49 16.66 -12.63 -3.90
N ILE A 50 15.54 -12.08 -4.35
CA ILE A 50 14.29 -12.82 -4.42
C ILE A 50 14.06 -13.04 -5.92
N ASP A 51 14.25 -14.25 -6.36
CA ASP A 51 13.86 -14.73 -7.69
C ASP A 51 14.42 -13.97 -8.89
N VAL A 52 15.66 -13.50 -8.89
CA VAL A 52 16.40 -13.16 -10.11
C VAL A 52 17.04 -11.76 -10.17
N LEU A 53 16.44 -10.69 -9.66
CA LEU A 53 17.07 -9.36 -9.68
C LEU A 53 16.97 -8.67 -8.32
N GLY A 54 18.11 -8.47 -7.67
CA GLY A 54 18.20 -7.62 -6.49
C GLY A 54 18.18 -6.12 -6.84
N GLY A 55 18.08 -5.28 -5.82
CA GLY A 55 18.03 -3.82 -5.99
C GLY A 55 19.27 -3.19 -6.62
N GLN A 56 20.41 -3.90 -6.65
CA GLN A 56 21.65 -3.46 -7.33
C GLN A 56 21.45 -3.17 -8.84
N TYR A 57 20.41 -3.69 -9.46
CA TYR A 57 20.07 -3.39 -10.84
C TYR A 57 19.30 -2.07 -11.01
N PHE A 58 18.81 -1.51 -9.90
CA PHE A 58 17.98 -0.30 -9.90
C PHE A 58 18.59 0.84 -9.14
N TYR A 59 19.40 0.54 -8.12
CA TYR A 59 19.94 1.51 -7.19
C TYR A 59 21.43 1.32 -6.96
N GLU A 60 22.16 2.40 -6.93
CA GLU A 60 23.45 2.53 -6.29
C GLU A 60 23.22 2.74 -4.78
N LEU A 61 23.70 1.81 -3.96
CA LEU A 61 23.51 1.88 -2.50
C LEU A 61 24.61 2.67 -1.84
N ARG A 62 24.26 3.78 -1.20
CA ARG A 62 25.13 4.53 -0.30
C ARG A 62 24.81 4.15 1.13
N ASN A 63 25.62 3.26 1.69
CA ASN A 63 25.47 2.77 3.05
C ASN A 63 26.22 3.66 4.04
N GLU A 64 25.50 4.34 4.92
CA GLU A 64 26.01 5.16 6.03
C GLU A 64 25.47 4.65 7.38
N MET A 65 25.04 3.38 7.43
CA MET A 65 24.62 2.73 8.67
C MET A 65 25.81 2.31 9.50
N ILE A 66 25.74 2.53 10.81
CA ILE A 66 26.77 2.11 11.77
C ILE A 66 26.21 1.12 12.79
N THR A 67 27.07 0.26 13.29
CA THR A 67 26.74 -0.67 14.38
C THR A 67 27.02 0.01 15.72
N ILE A 68 26.04 -0.01 16.62
CA ILE A 68 26.17 0.58 17.96
C ILE A 68 26.11 -0.49 19.05
N ALA A 69 26.61 -0.14 20.24
CA ALA A 69 26.56 -1.02 21.40
C ALA A 69 25.10 -1.28 21.85
N PRO A 70 24.78 -2.49 22.32
CA PRO A 70 23.51 -2.74 22.98
C PRO A 70 23.44 -1.97 24.31
N GLY A 71 22.24 -1.57 24.71
CA GLY A 71 21.98 -0.87 25.96
C GLY A 71 20.49 -0.88 26.29
N ASP A 72 20.14 -0.55 27.54
CA ASP A 72 18.74 -0.49 27.95
C ASP A 72 18.00 0.62 27.19
N GLY A 73 16.93 0.21 26.49
CA GLY A 73 16.10 1.13 25.70
C GLY A 73 16.73 1.59 24.38
N VAL A 74 17.88 1.04 23.98
CA VAL A 74 18.51 1.33 22.69
C VAL A 74 17.91 0.45 21.62
N GLU A 75 17.29 1.07 20.61
CA GLU A 75 16.68 0.40 19.48
C GLU A 75 17.38 0.78 18.18
N ASP A 76 17.14 -0.03 17.12
CA ASP A 76 17.61 0.30 15.78
C ASP A 76 16.88 1.55 15.25
N ALA A 77 17.63 2.47 14.66
CA ALA A 77 17.09 3.65 14.00
C ALA A 77 17.74 3.81 12.62
N TYR A 78 16.93 3.80 11.59
CA TYR A 78 17.40 3.90 10.21
C TYR A 78 16.44 4.71 9.35
N PHE A 79 17.02 5.42 8.40
CA PHE A 79 16.34 6.25 7.44
C PHE A 79 16.83 5.89 6.04
N MET A 80 15.93 5.99 5.09
CA MET A 80 16.19 5.66 3.71
C MET A 80 15.65 6.76 2.81
N GLU A 81 16.48 7.25 1.90
CA GLU A 81 16.08 8.28 0.96
C GLU A 81 16.68 8.00 -0.42
N ARG A 82 15.96 8.35 -1.47
CA ARG A 82 16.51 8.40 -2.81
C ARG A 82 16.95 9.84 -3.09
N LEU A 83 18.23 10.03 -3.43
CA LEU A 83 18.75 11.34 -3.76
C LEU A 83 18.06 11.86 -5.04
N PRO A 84 17.64 13.12 -5.07
CA PRO A 84 17.00 13.72 -6.24
C PRO A 84 17.86 13.54 -7.51
N ASP A 85 17.20 13.32 -8.64
CA ASP A 85 17.81 13.18 -9.97
C ASP A 85 18.87 12.09 -10.11
N THR A 86 18.90 11.14 -9.17
CA THR A 86 19.83 10.01 -9.19
C THR A 86 19.11 8.68 -8.96
N ASN A 87 19.84 7.60 -9.20
CA ASN A 87 19.48 6.26 -8.75
C ASN A 87 20.16 5.86 -7.45
N THR A 88 20.72 6.83 -6.71
CA THR A 88 21.41 6.58 -5.44
C THR A 88 20.37 6.47 -4.33
N LEU A 89 20.36 5.31 -3.67
CA LEU A 89 19.62 5.05 -2.46
C LEU A 89 20.58 5.22 -1.26
N ARG A 90 20.34 6.24 -0.45
CA ARG A 90 21.08 6.48 0.78
C ARG A 90 20.37 5.83 1.95
N LEU A 91 21.10 5.02 2.70
CA LEU A 91 20.64 4.39 3.94
C LEU A 91 21.56 4.85 5.09
N TYR A 92 20.99 5.45 6.13
CA TYR A 92 21.75 6.00 7.25
C TYR A 92 21.06 5.78 8.60
N GLY A 93 21.84 5.89 9.67
CA GLY A 93 21.39 5.63 11.03
C GLY A 93 22.22 4.56 11.72
N HIS A 94 21.59 3.74 12.57
CA HIS A 94 22.30 2.71 13.31
C HIS A 94 21.51 1.43 13.52
N ILE A 95 22.25 0.35 13.74
CA ILE A 95 21.72 -0.96 14.12
C ILE A 95 22.48 -1.48 15.34
N VAL A 96 21.76 -2.11 16.27
CA VAL A 96 22.32 -2.60 17.54
C VAL A 96 23.11 -3.88 17.31
N GLN A 97 24.33 -3.96 17.83
CA GLN A 97 25.20 -5.15 17.78
C GLN A 97 24.48 -6.37 18.42
N GLY A 98 24.52 -7.51 17.74
CA GLY A 98 23.83 -8.72 18.19
C GLY A 98 22.30 -8.69 18.00
N GLY A 99 21.76 -7.60 17.48
CA GLY A 99 20.35 -7.45 17.16
C GLY A 99 19.88 -8.32 15.99
N SER A 100 18.58 -8.34 15.76
CA SER A 100 17.98 -9.12 14.68
C SER A 100 18.25 -8.51 13.31
N THR A 101 18.43 -9.36 12.30
CA THR A 101 18.46 -8.93 10.89
C THR A 101 17.19 -8.17 10.52
N ARG A 102 17.32 -7.01 9.90
CA ARG A 102 16.21 -6.23 9.36
C ARG A 102 16.05 -6.49 7.87
N SER A 103 14.80 -6.51 7.40
CA SER A 103 14.48 -6.64 5.97
C SER A 103 13.55 -5.51 5.57
N LEU A 104 14.03 -4.60 4.72
CA LEU A 104 13.33 -3.40 4.29
C LEU A 104 12.84 -3.54 2.86
N PRO A 105 11.54 -3.36 2.60
CA PRO A 105 11.04 -3.22 1.23
C PRO A 105 11.41 -1.83 0.68
N VAL A 106 11.90 -1.81 -0.54
CA VAL A 106 12.28 -0.59 -1.27
C VAL A 106 11.47 -0.56 -2.56
N ALA A 107 10.75 0.52 -2.80
CA ALA A 107 9.97 0.69 -4.02
C ALA A 107 10.88 0.90 -5.24
N VAL A 108 10.53 0.29 -6.36
CA VAL A 108 11.23 0.48 -7.64
C VAL A 108 10.70 1.71 -8.34
N ALA A 109 11.58 2.64 -8.70
CA ALA A 109 11.19 3.91 -9.33
C ALA A 109 10.59 3.74 -10.74
N SER A 110 11.03 2.72 -11.48
CA SER A 110 10.54 2.39 -12.82
C SER A 110 10.06 0.93 -12.88
N PRO A 111 8.81 0.65 -12.51
CA PRO A 111 8.29 -0.71 -12.45
C PRO A 111 8.31 -1.45 -13.78
N ALA A 112 7.92 -0.78 -14.87
CA ALA A 112 7.96 -1.36 -16.22
C ALA A 112 9.40 -1.72 -16.63
N GLY A 113 10.36 -0.81 -16.37
CA GLY A 113 11.78 -1.07 -16.61
C GLY A 113 12.31 -2.25 -15.76
N ALA A 114 11.88 -2.35 -14.52
CA ALA A 114 12.24 -3.46 -13.65
C ALA A 114 11.68 -4.80 -14.15
N ALA A 115 10.41 -4.81 -14.55
CA ALA A 115 9.77 -6.01 -15.07
C ALA A 115 10.44 -6.50 -16.36
N VAL A 116 10.78 -5.59 -17.26
CA VAL A 116 11.46 -5.95 -18.52
C VAL A 116 12.87 -6.47 -18.28
N ARG A 117 13.66 -5.83 -17.40
CA ARG A 117 14.99 -6.33 -17.04
C ARG A 117 14.94 -7.72 -16.40
N ARG A 118 13.94 -7.95 -15.54
CA ARG A 118 13.71 -9.26 -14.96
C ARG A 118 13.38 -10.29 -16.03
N PHE A 119 12.51 -9.96 -16.95
CA PHE A 119 12.13 -10.84 -18.06
C PHE A 119 13.33 -11.16 -18.95
N GLN A 120 14.11 -10.15 -19.33
CA GLN A 120 15.35 -10.32 -20.08
C GLN A 120 16.32 -11.30 -19.37
N HIS A 121 16.57 -11.07 -18.08
CA HIS A 121 17.47 -11.95 -17.31
C HIS A 121 16.95 -13.39 -17.23
N LEU A 122 15.65 -13.60 -17.09
CA LEU A 122 15.04 -14.94 -17.11
C LEU A 122 15.19 -15.64 -18.47
N LEU A 123 15.12 -14.89 -19.57
CA LEU A 123 15.36 -15.42 -20.91
C LEU A 123 16.84 -15.80 -21.11
N GLU A 124 17.75 -14.93 -20.68
CA GLU A 124 19.20 -15.17 -20.76
C GLU A 124 19.61 -16.42 -19.95
N GLN A 125 19.07 -16.59 -18.75
CA GLN A 125 19.28 -17.81 -17.94
C GLN A 125 18.80 -19.09 -18.63
N ARG A 126 17.86 -18.97 -19.57
CA ARG A 126 17.33 -20.09 -20.37
C ARG A 126 18.03 -20.24 -21.73
N GLY A 127 19.13 -19.51 -21.93
CA GLY A 127 19.93 -19.56 -23.15
C GLY A 127 19.38 -18.76 -24.33
N VAL A 128 18.36 -17.89 -24.09
CA VAL A 128 17.85 -16.97 -25.11
C VAL A 128 18.81 -15.79 -25.20
N LYS A 129 19.45 -15.60 -26.34
CA LYS A 129 20.31 -14.45 -26.58
C LYS A 129 19.45 -13.23 -26.90
N MET A 130 19.57 -12.18 -26.09
CA MET A 130 18.89 -10.91 -26.31
C MET A 130 19.78 -9.99 -27.16
N GLU A 131 19.26 -9.54 -28.31
CA GLU A 131 19.92 -8.59 -29.18
C GLU A 131 19.13 -7.28 -29.19
N GLY A 132 19.83 -6.14 -29.09
CA GLY A 132 19.20 -4.82 -29.06
C GLY A 132 19.01 -4.24 -27.65
N THR A 133 18.26 -3.15 -27.58
CA THR A 133 18.04 -2.39 -26.35
C THR A 133 16.62 -2.57 -25.84
N THR A 134 16.48 -2.57 -24.51
CA THR A 134 15.18 -2.53 -23.85
C THR A 134 14.63 -1.12 -23.84
N VAL A 135 13.38 -0.97 -24.28
CA VAL A 135 12.67 0.31 -24.30
C VAL A 135 11.43 0.21 -23.40
N VAL A 136 11.17 1.27 -22.65
CA VAL A 136 9.92 1.44 -21.89
C VAL A 136 9.19 2.65 -22.47
N GLU A 137 8.00 2.42 -22.96
CA GLU A 137 7.16 3.46 -23.53
C GLU A 137 5.97 3.72 -22.61
N HIS A 138 5.67 4.99 -22.39
CA HIS A 138 4.49 5.44 -21.68
C HIS A 138 3.69 6.38 -22.55
N ARG A 139 2.40 6.14 -22.68
CA ARG A 139 1.51 7.11 -23.31
C ARG A 139 1.39 8.32 -22.37
N PRO A 140 1.68 9.54 -22.85
CA PRO A 140 1.46 10.74 -22.04
C PRO A 140 -0.01 10.89 -21.65
N VAL A 141 -0.25 11.27 -20.39
CA VAL A 141 -1.60 11.63 -19.92
C VAL A 141 -1.98 12.99 -20.51
N GLY A 142 -3.15 13.06 -21.14
CA GLY A 142 -3.67 14.27 -21.76
C GLY A 142 -5.06 14.66 -21.22
N ALA A 143 -5.60 15.77 -21.70
CA ALA A 143 -6.90 16.26 -21.26
C ALA A 143 -8.04 15.25 -21.46
N ASN A 144 -7.97 14.40 -22.49
CA ASN A 144 -8.97 13.36 -22.72
C ASN A 144 -8.89 12.16 -21.76
N ASP A 145 -7.84 12.07 -20.94
CA ASP A 145 -7.72 11.07 -19.86
C ASP A 145 -8.43 11.52 -18.58
N HIS A 146 -8.77 12.80 -18.48
CA HIS A 146 -9.45 13.37 -17.31
C HIS A 146 -10.95 13.52 -17.59
N PRO A 147 -11.85 12.96 -16.77
CA PRO A 147 -13.30 12.99 -17.04
C PRO A 147 -13.86 14.41 -17.18
N ASP A 148 -13.43 15.36 -16.35
CA ASP A 148 -13.94 16.73 -16.36
C ASP A 148 -13.40 17.58 -17.51
N LEU A 149 -12.28 17.18 -18.12
CA LEU A 149 -11.64 17.90 -19.24
C LEU A 149 -11.93 17.24 -20.59
N ARG A 150 -12.47 16.03 -20.57
CA ARG A 150 -12.72 15.21 -21.76
C ARG A 150 -13.77 15.83 -22.64
N LYS A 151 -13.39 16.17 -23.87
CA LYS A 151 -14.30 16.70 -24.92
C LYS A 151 -14.75 15.62 -25.92
N HIS A 152 -14.04 14.51 -25.97
CA HIS A 152 -14.27 13.40 -26.91
C HIS A 152 -14.32 12.08 -26.15
N ALA A 153 -14.55 10.98 -26.85
CA ALA A 153 -14.44 9.66 -26.25
C ALA A 153 -13.06 9.45 -25.61
N ALA A 154 -13.02 8.65 -24.56
CA ALA A 154 -11.75 8.27 -23.93
C ALA A 154 -10.79 7.70 -24.98
N PRO A 155 -9.48 7.99 -24.89
CA PRO A 155 -8.51 7.42 -25.80
C PRO A 155 -8.61 5.90 -25.79
N PRO A 156 -8.54 5.23 -26.95
CA PRO A 156 -8.52 3.78 -26.97
C PRO A 156 -7.27 3.26 -26.25
N SER A 157 -7.38 2.07 -25.69
CA SER A 157 -6.20 1.33 -25.23
C SER A 157 -5.25 1.13 -26.42
N ILE A 158 -3.94 1.11 -26.16
CA ILE A 158 -2.95 0.83 -27.20
C ILE A 158 -3.26 -0.55 -27.79
N GLU A 159 -3.49 -0.60 -29.11
CA GLU A 159 -3.66 -1.86 -29.82
C GLU A 159 -2.38 -2.70 -29.70
N GLN A 160 -2.52 -3.92 -29.24
CA GLN A 160 -1.41 -4.85 -29.20
C GLN A 160 -1.34 -5.60 -30.53
N ASN A 161 -0.55 -5.11 -31.45
CA ASN A 161 -0.27 -5.76 -32.74
C ASN A 161 0.83 -6.81 -32.56
N GLY A 162 0.53 -7.91 -31.88
CA GLY A 162 1.50 -8.97 -31.62
C GLY A 162 0.87 -10.36 -31.60
N VAL A 163 1.72 -11.39 -31.65
CA VAL A 163 1.29 -12.76 -31.43
C VAL A 163 1.33 -13.02 -29.93
N GLU A 164 0.20 -13.46 -29.37
CA GLU A 164 0.15 -13.87 -27.95
C GLU A 164 1.00 -15.15 -27.78
N ILE A 165 2.05 -15.05 -26.97
CA ILE A 165 2.94 -16.16 -26.65
C ILE A 165 2.64 -16.80 -25.29
N GLY A 166 1.78 -16.16 -24.49
CA GLY A 166 1.36 -16.65 -23.20
C GLY A 166 0.39 -15.68 -22.50
N ARG A 167 -0.36 -16.22 -21.56
CA ARG A 167 -1.33 -15.45 -20.75
C ARG A 167 -1.28 -15.92 -19.31
N LEU A 168 -1.20 -14.98 -18.38
CA LEU A 168 -1.41 -15.24 -16.95
C LEU A 168 -2.87 -14.92 -16.61
N LEU A 169 -3.55 -15.89 -16.03
CA LEU A 169 -4.89 -15.65 -15.47
C LEU A 169 -4.75 -15.06 -14.07
N PRO A 170 -5.40 -13.92 -13.78
CA PRO A 170 -5.38 -13.37 -12.44
C PRO A 170 -6.16 -14.28 -11.47
N PRO A 171 -5.83 -14.25 -10.17
CA PRO A 171 -6.67 -14.90 -9.17
C PRO A 171 -8.07 -14.25 -9.14
N PRO A 172 -9.08 -14.92 -8.55
CA PRO A 172 -10.37 -14.31 -8.30
C PRO A 172 -10.24 -12.97 -7.56
N LEU A 173 -11.08 -11.99 -7.91
CA LEU A 173 -11.04 -10.65 -7.31
C LEU A 173 -11.07 -10.67 -5.78
N ILE A 174 -11.81 -11.62 -5.19
CA ILE A 174 -11.91 -11.73 -3.73
C ILE A 174 -10.58 -12.08 -3.06
N GLU A 175 -9.71 -12.84 -3.71
CA GLU A 175 -8.38 -13.17 -3.19
C GLU A 175 -7.47 -11.94 -3.22
N ASP A 176 -7.49 -11.17 -4.32
CA ASP A 176 -6.73 -9.92 -4.43
C ASP A 176 -7.25 -8.88 -3.44
N ALA A 177 -8.57 -8.72 -3.31
CA ALA A 177 -9.19 -7.84 -2.32
C ALA A 177 -8.84 -8.24 -0.88
N THR A 178 -8.81 -9.54 -0.57
CA THR A 178 -8.41 -10.04 0.74
C THR A 178 -6.94 -9.71 1.03
N PHE A 179 -6.05 -9.96 0.08
CA PHE A 179 -4.64 -9.60 0.19
C PHE A 179 -4.46 -8.10 0.42
N LEU A 180 -5.12 -7.27 -0.41
CA LEU A 180 -5.10 -5.82 -0.30
C LEU A 180 -5.55 -5.35 1.10
N MET A 181 -6.68 -5.85 1.57
CA MET A 181 -7.29 -5.43 2.84
C MET A 181 -6.45 -5.90 4.04
N LYS A 182 -6.06 -7.18 4.07
CA LYS A 182 -5.28 -7.80 5.17
C LYS A 182 -3.87 -7.21 5.30
N GLN A 183 -3.18 -6.98 4.17
CA GLN A 183 -1.83 -6.44 4.12
C GLN A 183 -1.78 -4.91 4.03
N SER A 184 -2.92 -4.26 3.81
CA SER A 184 -3.00 -2.83 3.53
C SER A 184 -2.10 -2.43 2.35
N GLN A 185 -2.29 -3.10 1.18
CA GLN A 185 -1.40 -2.97 0.04
C GLN A 185 -1.85 -1.82 -0.87
N ASN A 186 -1.13 -0.70 -0.79
CA ASN A 186 -1.48 0.53 -1.49
C ASN A 186 -1.45 0.39 -3.02
N LEU A 187 -0.41 -0.26 -3.56
CA LEU A 187 -0.29 -0.45 -5.01
C LEU A 187 -1.49 -1.20 -5.59
N HIS A 188 -1.97 -2.24 -4.90
CA HIS A 188 -3.17 -2.98 -5.35
C HIS A 188 -4.42 -2.11 -5.34
N ALA A 189 -4.60 -1.26 -4.33
CA ALA A 189 -5.70 -0.30 -4.29
C ALA A 189 -5.65 0.69 -5.47
N GLU A 190 -4.47 1.20 -5.79
CA GLU A 190 -4.24 2.09 -6.93
C GLU A 190 -4.50 1.40 -8.28
N LEU A 191 -4.10 0.15 -8.41
CA LEU A 191 -4.35 -0.64 -9.62
C LEU A 191 -5.83 -0.94 -9.80
N LEU A 192 -6.53 -1.32 -8.72
CA LEU A 192 -7.98 -1.55 -8.77
C LEU A 192 -8.75 -0.28 -9.14
N LEU A 193 -8.38 0.87 -8.57
CA LEU A 193 -8.98 2.16 -8.94
C LEU A 193 -8.87 2.42 -10.45
N ARG A 194 -7.70 2.21 -11.03
CA ARG A 194 -7.48 2.41 -12.47
C ARG A 194 -8.21 1.36 -13.32
N ARG A 195 -8.32 0.15 -12.84
CA ARG A 195 -9.13 -0.89 -13.50
C ARG A 195 -10.62 -0.54 -13.51
N LEU A 196 -11.14 0.04 -12.45
CA LEU A 196 -12.49 0.61 -12.45
C LEU A 196 -12.61 1.71 -13.51
N GLY A 197 -11.62 2.61 -13.58
CA GLY A 197 -11.59 3.67 -14.59
C GLY A 197 -11.61 3.20 -16.04
N LEU A 198 -11.14 1.98 -16.31
CA LEU A 198 -11.22 1.37 -17.65
C LEU A 198 -12.64 0.94 -18.03
N LEU A 199 -13.57 0.80 -17.08
CA LEU A 199 -14.94 0.41 -17.40
C LEU A 199 -15.73 1.49 -18.14
N GLN A 200 -15.37 2.76 -17.92
CA GLN A 200 -16.11 3.91 -18.48
C GLN A 200 -15.19 5.01 -19.03
N GLY A 201 -13.86 4.84 -18.95
CA GLY A 201 -12.90 5.87 -19.32
C GLY A 201 -11.57 5.33 -19.84
N ALA A 202 -10.53 6.11 -19.64
CA ALA A 202 -9.16 5.82 -20.10
C ALA A 202 -8.34 4.97 -19.12
N GLY A 203 -8.89 4.67 -17.93
CA GLY A 203 -8.18 4.00 -16.85
C GLY A 203 -7.30 4.94 -16.03
N SER A 204 -7.58 6.22 -16.04
CA SER A 204 -6.96 7.20 -15.13
C SER A 204 -7.47 7.00 -13.70
N ALA A 205 -6.77 7.57 -12.72
CA ALA A 205 -7.25 7.58 -11.34
C ALA A 205 -8.56 8.36 -11.24
N GLU A 206 -8.67 9.47 -11.96
CA GLU A 206 -9.84 10.35 -12.01
C GLU A 206 -11.07 9.64 -12.57
N ASP A 207 -10.92 8.83 -13.63
CA ASP A 207 -12.00 7.97 -14.13
C ASP A 207 -12.48 6.97 -13.08
N GLY A 208 -11.54 6.34 -12.37
CA GLY A 208 -11.85 5.42 -11.27
C GLY A 208 -12.56 6.13 -10.11
N LEU A 209 -12.09 7.31 -9.73
CA LEU A 209 -12.70 8.14 -8.68
C LEU A 209 -14.10 8.61 -9.05
N ALA A 210 -14.37 8.90 -10.33
CA ALA A 210 -15.71 9.22 -10.80
C ALA A 210 -16.69 8.06 -10.58
N ILE A 211 -16.27 6.82 -10.87
CA ILE A 211 -17.08 5.60 -10.62
C ILE A 211 -17.29 5.40 -9.12
N VAL A 212 -16.23 5.51 -8.32
CA VAL A 212 -16.33 5.42 -6.84
C VAL A 212 -17.29 6.47 -6.31
N GLY A 213 -17.19 7.72 -6.79
CA GLY A 213 -18.09 8.80 -6.42
C GLY A 213 -19.55 8.50 -6.72
N GLY A 214 -19.84 7.92 -7.87
CA GLY A 214 -21.20 7.46 -8.25
C GLY A 214 -21.72 6.42 -7.24
N MET A 215 -20.93 5.40 -6.92
CA MET A 215 -21.28 4.38 -5.93
C MET A 215 -21.51 4.99 -4.53
N LEU A 216 -20.66 5.92 -4.11
CA LEU A 216 -20.80 6.55 -2.79
C LEU A 216 -22.09 7.39 -2.67
N THR A 217 -22.56 7.96 -3.75
CA THR A 217 -23.86 8.65 -3.79
C THR A 217 -25.02 7.72 -3.43
N GLU A 218 -24.94 6.43 -3.79
CA GLU A 218 -25.95 5.44 -3.45
C GLU A 218 -26.02 5.14 -1.94
N THR A 219 -24.98 5.46 -1.18
CA THR A 219 -24.96 5.29 0.29
C THR A 219 -25.85 6.31 1.03
N GLY A 220 -26.34 7.32 0.33
CA GLY A 220 -27.06 8.45 0.90
C GLY A 220 -26.16 9.46 1.63
N ALA A 221 -24.84 9.32 1.52
CA ALA A 221 -23.91 10.29 2.08
C ALA A 221 -23.91 11.61 1.27
N PRO A 222 -23.94 12.78 1.91
CA PRO A 222 -23.88 14.05 1.19
C PRO A 222 -22.50 14.23 0.54
N ARG A 223 -22.46 14.86 -0.65
CA ARG A 223 -21.22 15.01 -1.44
C ARG A 223 -20.06 15.67 -0.67
N TRP A 224 -20.35 16.58 0.23
CA TRP A 224 -19.33 17.25 1.06
C TRP A 224 -18.68 16.35 2.11
N ALA A 225 -19.22 15.15 2.38
CA ALA A 225 -18.73 14.24 3.42
C ALA A 225 -17.49 13.45 2.98
N TRP A 226 -17.10 13.52 1.73
CA TRP A 226 -15.94 12.83 1.18
C TRP A 226 -15.34 13.58 -0.01
N ASP A 227 -14.02 13.45 -0.15
CA ASP A 227 -13.24 13.88 -1.31
C ASP A 227 -11.99 13.02 -1.41
N PHE A 228 -11.78 12.38 -2.56
CA PHE A 228 -10.68 11.44 -2.75
C PHE A 228 -9.81 11.84 -3.93
N SER A 229 -8.51 11.66 -3.79
CA SER A 229 -7.49 11.94 -4.80
C SER A 229 -6.73 10.69 -5.24
N ASP A 230 -6.91 9.57 -4.54
CA ASP A 230 -6.27 8.28 -4.84
C ASP A 230 -7.10 7.10 -4.36
N GLY A 231 -6.63 5.87 -4.64
CA GLY A 231 -7.26 4.64 -4.19
C GLY A 231 -6.69 4.07 -2.91
N SER A 232 -5.49 4.46 -2.54
CA SER A 232 -4.72 3.88 -1.42
C SER A 232 -4.94 4.60 -0.09
N GLY A 233 -5.36 5.86 -0.12
CA GLY A 233 -5.43 6.71 1.06
C GLY A 233 -4.11 7.40 1.42
N MET A 234 -3.08 7.32 0.56
CA MET A 234 -1.79 7.99 0.76
C MET A 234 -1.85 9.49 0.56
N SER A 235 -2.75 9.96 -0.30
CA SER A 235 -2.89 11.38 -0.58
C SER A 235 -3.31 12.18 0.64
N VAL A 236 -2.54 13.21 0.97
CA VAL A 236 -2.91 14.18 2.02
C VAL A 236 -4.13 15.03 1.64
N TYR A 237 -4.61 14.94 0.41
CA TYR A 237 -5.82 15.62 -0.05
C TYR A 237 -7.09 14.81 0.19
N ASN A 238 -7.00 13.52 0.49
CA ASN A 238 -8.17 12.74 0.83
C ASN A 238 -8.90 13.29 2.06
N ARG A 239 -10.19 13.40 1.96
CA ARG A 239 -11.08 13.83 3.03
C ARG A 239 -12.28 12.90 3.13
N VAL A 240 -12.58 12.45 4.33
CA VAL A 240 -13.77 11.64 4.57
C VAL A 240 -14.22 11.78 6.02
N THR A 241 -15.52 11.90 6.23
CA THR A 241 -16.05 11.92 7.59
C THR A 241 -16.23 10.50 8.14
N PRO A 242 -16.02 10.26 9.46
CA PRO A 242 -16.31 8.96 10.07
C PRO A 242 -17.74 8.48 9.82
N ARG A 243 -18.72 9.38 9.86
CA ARG A 243 -20.12 9.07 9.58
C ARG A 243 -20.35 8.57 8.16
N MET A 244 -19.65 9.14 7.18
CA MET A 244 -19.72 8.67 5.79
C MET A 244 -19.19 7.24 5.68
N VAL A 245 -18.06 6.91 6.32
CA VAL A 245 -17.50 5.56 6.31
C VAL A 245 -18.45 4.58 7.00
N ALA A 246 -19.06 4.95 8.13
CA ALA A 246 -20.07 4.13 8.79
C ALA A 246 -21.30 3.89 7.91
N ASN A 247 -21.75 4.91 7.17
CA ASN A 247 -22.86 4.76 6.19
C ASN A 247 -22.48 3.83 5.04
N PHE A 248 -21.26 3.95 4.51
CA PHE A 248 -20.74 3.04 3.49
C PHE A 248 -20.71 1.58 4.00
N LEU A 249 -20.17 1.33 5.19
CA LEU A 249 -20.13 0.00 5.80
C LEU A 249 -21.57 -0.55 6.03
N ARG A 250 -22.51 0.29 6.44
CA ARG A 250 -23.92 -0.10 6.55
C ARG A 250 -24.52 -0.45 5.18
N TRP A 251 -24.20 0.34 4.15
CA TRP A 251 -24.64 0.05 2.79
C TRP A 251 -24.07 -1.29 2.30
N THR A 252 -22.78 -1.58 2.54
CA THR A 252 -22.16 -2.86 2.16
C THR A 252 -22.78 -4.04 2.90
N SER A 253 -23.16 -3.89 4.18
CA SER A 253 -23.78 -4.96 4.98
C SER A 253 -25.15 -5.42 4.46
N GLN A 254 -25.76 -4.66 3.57
CA GLN A 254 -27.07 -4.96 2.95
C GLN A 254 -26.94 -5.61 1.55
N ARG A 255 -25.71 -5.90 1.10
CA ARG A 255 -25.45 -6.44 -0.23
C ARG A 255 -25.34 -7.96 -0.22
N PRO A 256 -25.64 -8.65 -1.34
CA PRO A 256 -25.50 -10.11 -1.43
C PRO A 256 -24.08 -10.62 -1.15
N TRP A 257 -23.07 -9.77 -1.31
CA TRP A 257 -21.66 -10.07 -1.08
C TRP A 257 -21.14 -9.54 0.27
N ALA A 258 -22.01 -9.13 1.19
CA ALA A 258 -21.66 -8.52 2.47
C ALA A 258 -20.71 -9.37 3.32
N GLU A 259 -20.96 -10.67 3.40
CA GLU A 259 -20.13 -11.61 4.18
C GLU A 259 -18.73 -11.73 3.56
N ALA A 260 -18.65 -11.97 2.25
CA ALA A 260 -17.38 -12.06 1.54
C ALA A 260 -16.56 -10.76 1.68
N PHE A 261 -17.22 -9.60 1.63
CA PHE A 261 -16.56 -8.32 1.84
C PHE A 261 -16.05 -8.17 3.27
N ARG A 262 -16.84 -8.47 4.30
CA ARG A 262 -16.42 -8.43 5.70
C ARG A 262 -15.19 -9.32 5.94
N ASP A 263 -15.14 -10.50 5.34
CA ASP A 263 -14.08 -11.48 5.53
C ASP A 263 -12.73 -11.04 4.90
N THR A 264 -12.75 -10.02 4.03
CA THR A 264 -11.52 -9.39 3.53
C THR A 264 -10.82 -8.54 4.61
N PHE A 265 -11.53 -8.10 5.65
CA PHE A 265 -10.96 -7.22 6.68
C PHE A 265 -9.96 -7.95 7.58
N PRO A 266 -8.90 -7.27 8.08
CA PRO A 266 -8.11 -7.75 9.20
C PRO A 266 -8.97 -8.10 10.40
N VAL A 267 -8.60 -9.18 11.11
CA VAL A 267 -9.33 -9.67 12.29
C VAL A 267 -8.50 -9.47 13.54
N GLY A 268 -9.06 -8.84 14.55
CA GLY A 268 -8.39 -8.55 15.82
C GLY A 268 -7.83 -9.78 16.51
N GLY A 269 -6.54 -9.75 16.86
CA GLY A 269 -5.82 -10.84 17.51
C GLY A 269 -5.65 -12.11 16.67
N VAL A 270 -5.92 -12.04 15.34
CA VAL A 270 -5.88 -13.20 14.43
C VAL A 270 -4.98 -12.96 13.24
N ASP A 271 -5.29 -11.96 12.40
CA ASP A 271 -4.58 -11.77 11.13
C ASP A 271 -4.41 -10.31 10.70
N GLY A 272 -3.76 -10.14 9.55
CA GLY A 272 -3.56 -8.87 8.90
C GLY A 272 -2.89 -7.82 9.79
N THR A 273 -3.28 -6.57 9.62
CA THR A 273 -2.76 -5.44 10.41
C THR A 273 -3.26 -5.42 11.86
N LEU A 274 -4.25 -6.25 12.20
CA LEU A 274 -4.81 -6.38 13.55
C LEU A 274 -4.30 -7.61 14.31
N ARG A 275 -3.40 -8.41 13.77
CA ARG A 275 -2.95 -9.68 14.37
C ARG A 275 -2.40 -9.55 15.80
N ARG A 276 -1.89 -8.37 16.17
CA ARG A 276 -1.33 -8.08 17.51
C ARG A 276 -2.20 -7.14 18.33
N ARG A 277 -3.30 -6.63 17.75
CA ARG A 277 -4.25 -5.76 18.43
C ARG A 277 -5.44 -6.59 18.93
N PHE A 278 -6.05 -6.19 20.01
CA PHE A 278 -7.20 -6.87 20.65
C PHE A 278 -6.91 -8.29 21.18
N THR A 279 -5.66 -8.72 21.24
CA THR A 279 -5.28 -10.03 21.78
C THR A 279 -5.61 -10.08 23.27
N GLY A 280 -6.30 -11.16 23.72
CA GLY A 280 -6.72 -11.33 25.11
C GLY A 280 -7.90 -10.46 25.55
N THR A 281 -8.56 -9.73 24.62
CA THR A 281 -9.76 -8.93 24.91
C THR A 281 -11.03 -9.62 24.40
N SER A 282 -12.20 -9.09 24.78
CA SER A 282 -13.52 -9.53 24.28
C SER A 282 -13.69 -9.39 22.76
N LEU A 283 -12.85 -8.58 22.11
CA LEU A 283 -12.86 -8.36 20.65
C LEU A 283 -11.89 -9.26 19.87
N GLN A 284 -11.10 -10.12 20.52
CA GLN A 284 -10.27 -11.09 19.82
C GLN A 284 -11.12 -12.03 18.96
N GLY A 285 -10.84 -12.09 17.65
CA GLY A 285 -11.62 -12.86 16.68
C GLY A 285 -13.02 -12.28 16.37
N ARG A 286 -13.39 -11.14 16.98
CA ARG A 286 -14.74 -10.56 16.91
C ARG A 286 -14.79 -9.14 16.34
N ILE A 287 -13.65 -8.57 15.99
CA ILE A 287 -13.54 -7.29 15.29
C ILE A 287 -12.91 -7.48 13.91
N PHE A 288 -13.56 -6.95 12.90
CA PHE A 288 -13.18 -6.99 11.48
C PHE A 288 -13.01 -5.56 11.02
N ALA A 289 -11.77 -5.06 10.95
CA ALA A 289 -11.58 -3.64 10.74
C ALA A 289 -10.33 -3.32 9.90
N LYS A 290 -10.45 -2.25 9.10
CA LYS A 290 -9.36 -1.68 8.33
C LYS A 290 -8.67 -0.59 9.12
N THR A 291 -7.36 -0.69 9.22
CA THR A 291 -6.50 0.33 9.80
C THR A 291 -6.10 1.38 8.78
N GLY A 292 -5.86 2.61 9.24
CA GLY A 292 -5.20 3.67 8.50
C GLY A 292 -4.16 4.36 9.39
N THR A 293 -2.99 4.63 8.84
CA THR A 293 -1.95 5.41 9.50
C THR A 293 -1.23 6.25 8.45
N LEU A 294 -1.27 7.55 8.64
CA LEU A 294 -0.55 8.52 7.82
C LEU A 294 -0.12 9.65 8.77
N ALA A 295 0.95 10.35 8.47
CA ALA A 295 1.56 11.38 9.31
C ALA A 295 0.60 12.07 10.31
N GLY A 296 0.72 11.76 11.62
CA GLY A 296 -0.13 12.33 12.67
C GLY A 296 -1.58 11.82 12.73
N THR A 297 -1.98 10.88 11.87
CA THR A 297 -3.35 10.35 11.80
C THR A 297 -3.38 8.85 12.09
N ASN A 298 -4.31 8.41 12.94
CA ASN A 298 -4.66 7.00 13.11
C ASN A 298 -6.16 6.82 12.87
N ALA A 299 -6.52 5.78 12.12
CA ALA A 299 -7.90 5.46 11.81
C ALA A 299 -8.18 3.97 11.99
N LEU A 300 -9.41 3.64 12.37
CA LEU A 300 -9.92 2.28 12.43
C LEU A 300 -11.42 2.30 12.13
N SER A 301 -11.84 1.50 11.16
CA SER A 301 -13.25 1.43 10.77
C SER A 301 -13.63 0.00 10.38
N GLY A 302 -14.82 -0.45 10.73
CA GLY A 302 -15.24 -1.82 10.44
C GLY A 302 -16.46 -2.26 11.21
N PHE A 303 -16.47 -3.57 11.52
CA PHE A 303 -17.53 -4.28 12.19
C PHE A 303 -16.99 -4.91 13.48
N MET A 304 -17.76 -4.91 14.55
CA MET A 304 -17.45 -5.64 15.78
C MET A 304 -18.68 -6.35 16.32
N LEU A 305 -18.46 -7.55 16.85
CA LEU A 305 -19.50 -8.34 17.52
C LEU A 305 -19.40 -8.08 19.02
N THR A 306 -20.45 -7.51 19.60
CA THR A 306 -20.53 -7.17 21.03
C THR A 306 -20.71 -8.42 21.91
N LYS A 307 -20.61 -8.23 23.22
CA LYS A 307 -20.85 -9.30 24.21
C LYS A 307 -22.29 -9.84 24.14
N SER A 308 -23.27 -8.98 23.85
CA SER A 308 -24.67 -9.40 23.67
C SER A 308 -24.95 -10.13 22.35
N GLY A 309 -23.98 -10.21 21.44
CA GLY A 309 -24.12 -10.82 20.12
C GLY A 309 -24.60 -9.87 19.04
N GLN A 310 -24.71 -8.57 19.31
CA GLN A 310 -25.03 -7.58 18.30
C GLN A 310 -23.81 -7.23 17.44
N THR A 311 -24.02 -6.99 16.16
CA THR A 311 -22.99 -6.45 15.28
C THR A 311 -23.09 -4.94 15.25
N LEU A 312 -22.03 -4.25 15.67
CA LEU A 312 -21.90 -2.81 15.56
C LEU A 312 -20.97 -2.43 14.38
N ILE A 313 -21.35 -1.37 13.70
CA ILE A 313 -20.52 -0.70 12.69
C ILE A 313 -19.89 0.52 13.35
N PHE A 314 -18.59 0.70 13.15
CA PHE A 314 -17.88 1.84 13.74
C PHE A 314 -16.88 2.46 12.76
N SER A 315 -16.58 3.74 13.00
CA SER A 315 -15.52 4.47 12.30
C SER A 315 -14.93 5.50 13.26
N ALA A 316 -13.65 5.42 13.52
CA ALA A 316 -12.93 6.25 14.47
C ALA A 316 -11.63 6.79 13.87
N TYR A 317 -11.41 8.10 14.02
CA TYR A 317 -10.22 8.80 13.54
C TYR A 317 -9.61 9.66 14.63
N ALA A 318 -8.30 9.68 14.71
CA ALA A 318 -7.51 10.60 15.48
C ALA A 318 -6.56 11.33 14.51
N ASN A 319 -6.85 12.58 14.21
CA ASN A 319 -6.14 13.38 13.21
C ASN A 319 -5.23 14.42 13.85
N ASP A 320 -4.28 14.90 13.06
CA ASP A 320 -3.44 16.07 13.35
C ASP A 320 -2.73 16.02 14.71
N ARG A 321 -2.31 14.83 15.12
CA ARG A 321 -1.56 14.67 16.36
C ARG A 321 -0.10 15.09 16.13
N PRO A 322 0.52 15.78 17.11
CA PRO A 322 1.96 16.01 17.07
C PRO A 322 2.74 14.69 16.96
N SER A 323 3.84 14.68 16.23
CA SER A 323 4.70 13.49 16.09
C SER A 323 5.28 13.01 17.44
N SER A 324 5.42 13.91 18.40
CA SER A 324 5.85 13.64 19.78
C SER A 324 4.75 13.08 20.69
N ALA A 325 3.47 13.10 20.26
CA ALA A 325 2.39 12.58 21.05
C ALA A 325 2.34 11.05 21.01
N GLU A 326 1.90 10.43 22.10
CA GLU A 326 1.62 9.00 22.15
C GLU A 326 0.63 8.59 21.05
N SER A 327 0.77 7.38 20.55
CA SER A 327 -0.15 6.85 19.55
C SER A 327 -1.59 6.77 20.07
N ALA A 328 -2.56 7.25 19.30
CA ALA A 328 -3.97 7.10 19.63
C ALA A 328 -4.48 5.64 19.53
N ILE A 329 -3.66 4.73 19.03
CA ILE A 329 -4.07 3.33 18.77
C ILE A 329 -4.56 2.65 20.05
N ALA A 330 -3.81 2.76 21.15
CA ALA A 330 -4.17 2.12 22.41
C ALA A 330 -5.49 2.68 22.99
N ALA A 331 -5.68 3.99 22.90
CA ALA A 331 -6.92 4.63 23.35
C ALA A 331 -8.13 4.22 22.49
N LEU A 332 -7.96 4.17 21.18
CA LEU A 332 -9.00 3.68 20.25
C LEU A 332 -9.36 2.22 20.55
N ASP A 333 -8.36 1.36 20.77
CA ASP A 333 -8.58 -0.06 21.07
C ASP A 333 -9.33 -0.25 22.39
N ALA A 334 -8.91 0.44 23.45
CA ALA A 334 -9.56 0.37 24.77
C ALA A 334 -11.02 0.85 24.71
N THR A 335 -11.29 1.95 24.00
CA THR A 335 -12.64 2.47 23.81
C THR A 335 -13.55 1.47 23.08
N LEU A 336 -13.06 0.81 22.03
CA LEU A 336 -13.84 -0.18 21.29
C LEU A 336 -14.12 -1.43 22.14
N VAL A 337 -13.16 -1.87 22.95
CA VAL A 337 -13.34 -2.98 23.88
C VAL A 337 -14.43 -2.64 24.90
N GLU A 338 -14.38 -1.46 25.51
CA GLU A 338 -15.39 -1.01 26.47
C GLU A 338 -16.79 -0.95 25.82
N ILE A 339 -16.92 -0.38 24.62
CA ILE A 339 -18.18 -0.38 23.88
C ILE A 339 -18.69 -1.80 23.64
N ALA A 340 -17.84 -2.73 23.26
CA ALA A 340 -18.25 -4.11 22.99
C ALA A 340 -18.68 -4.87 24.24
N GLU A 341 -18.14 -4.54 25.41
CA GLU A 341 -18.45 -5.18 26.69
C GLU A 341 -19.73 -4.63 27.33
N THR A 342 -20.05 -3.38 27.07
CA THR A 342 -21.23 -2.68 27.61
C THR A 342 -22.49 -2.81 26.76
N ASN A 343 -22.36 -3.37 25.55
CA ASN A 343 -23.47 -3.58 24.62
C ASN A 343 -23.71 -5.09 24.27
#